data_73a4418eb82fc42f7b93505be3c329fb
#
_entry.id   73a4418eb82fc42f7b93505be3c329fb
#
_cell.length_a   1.000
_cell.length_b   1.000
_cell.length_c   1.000
_cell.angle_alpha   90.00
_cell.angle_beta   90.00
_cell.angle_gamma   90.00
#
_symmetry.space_group_name_H-M   'P 1'
#
loop_
_entity.id
_entity.type
_entity.pdbx_description
1 polymer ?
#
loop_
_entity_poly.entity_id
_entity_poly.type
_entity_poly.pdbx_seq_one_letter_code
_entity_poly.pdbx_strand_id
1 'polypeptide(L)'
;MIEDLPNIIIGSVTLGTEFWEVIFGLGTFLVFAIIAWLAHFLLNRVARNLTRKWHNQLGEKLVQATFRPVVLLILFLGVFLATTYISVLDGWRVQITAGWRVLFVALVAIAGAQVVSEFLIWYARYRAPRGRAAIGRKLVSPLRRFSVLGIYLLASLLILDQLNISISPLIAGLGIGGIAVALALQPTLSNFFAGTYLVGDTVIMPGDFIELENGLRGYVVEIGWRSTRLRTPFNNLVVIPNSRLADSILTNYYGPSMEIGVMVEAGVSYSSDLVHVERVAMEVAQEVIEMVPEADKQNPPWFGYEKFGDSNIDFWIWVQATDRVSSFGMKTELMKRLHSRFQKEGIEINYPVRHIILPSGEDSPTIPTLE
;
A
#
# COMPACT_ATOMS: atom_id res chain seq x y z
N MET A 1 15.54 29.34 52.59
CA MET A 1 14.35 30.24 52.54
C MET A 1 13.34 29.93 53.63
N ILE A 2 13.20 28.68 54.12
CA ILE A 2 12.34 28.33 55.26
C ILE A 2 13.05 28.57 56.59
N GLU A 3 14.37 28.51 56.67
CA GLU A 3 15.18 28.74 57.86
C GLU A 3 15.17 30.19 58.36
N ASP A 4 14.82 31.17 57.50
CA ASP A 4 14.76 32.59 57.88
C ASP A 4 13.35 33.04 58.33
N LEU A 5 12.39 32.13 58.48
CA LEU A 5 11.01 32.45 58.84
C LEU A 5 10.90 32.61 60.38
N PRO A 6 10.19 33.64 60.87
CA PRO A 6 10.07 33.90 62.29
C PRO A 6 9.31 32.80 63.00
N ASN A 7 9.78 32.41 64.20
CA ASN A 7 9.03 31.56 65.09
C ASN A 7 7.76 32.33 65.57
N ILE A 8 6.61 31.80 65.23
CA ILE A 8 5.32 32.39 65.66
C ILE A 8 4.97 31.85 67.02
N ILE A 9 4.83 32.74 67.98
CA ILE A 9 4.40 32.40 69.34
C ILE A 9 2.86 32.64 69.44
N ILE A 10 2.10 31.56 69.51
CA ILE A 10 0.65 31.63 69.79
C ILE A 10 0.42 31.09 71.19
N GLY A 11 0.21 31.96 72.19
CA GLY A 11 0.10 31.58 73.55
C GLY A 11 1.43 31.06 74.16
N SER A 12 1.44 29.86 74.72
CA SER A 12 2.62 29.18 75.24
C SER A 12 3.31 28.21 74.28
N VAL A 13 2.88 28.18 72.99
CA VAL A 13 3.41 27.25 71.97
C VAL A 13 4.23 28.01 70.95
N THR A 14 5.53 27.68 70.86
CA THR A 14 6.41 28.13 69.77
C THR A 14 6.23 27.19 68.56
N LEU A 15 5.66 27.72 67.50
CA LEU A 15 5.59 27.00 66.22
C LEU A 15 6.94 27.05 65.50
N GLY A 16 7.64 25.93 65.49
CA GLY A 16 8.96 25.79 64.88
C GLY A 16 8.89 25.71 63.36
N THR A 17 10.05 25.54 62.73
CA THR A 17 10.23 25.41 61.27
C THR A 17 9.34 24.31 60.64
N GLU A 18 9.07 23.23 61.39
CA GLU A 18 8.23 22.12 60.98
C GLU A 18 6.77 22.52 60.64
N PHE A 19 6.23 23.53 61.32
CA PHE A 19 4.91 24.06 61.03
C PHE A 19 4.85 24.75 59.65
N TRP A 20 5.86 25.51 59.34
CA TRP A 20 5.95 26.18 58.04
C TRP A 20 6.17 25.20 56.88
N GLU A 21 6.93 24.12 57.07
CA GLU A 21 7.12 23.07 56.11
C GLU A 21 5.81 22.41 55.73
N VAL A 22 4.96 22.10 56.71
CA VAL A 22 3.62 21.51 56.48
C VAL A 22 2.72 22.51 55.76
N ILE A 23 2.75 23.80 56.10
CA ILE A 23 1.96 24.83 55.44
C ILE A 23 2.35 24.98 53.98
N PHE A 24 3.66 25.05 53.67
CA PHE A 24 4.15 25.16 52.29
C PHE A 24 3.86 23.88 51.49
N GLY A 25 3.97 22.72 52.10
CA GLY A 25 3.60 21.45 51.50
C GLY A 25 2.11 21.39 51.15
N LEU A 26 1.23 21.72 52.10
CA LEU A 26 -0.22 21.81 51.87
C LEU A 26 -0.60 22.87 50.85
N GLY A 27 0.06 24.04 50.89
CA GLY A 27 -0.13 25.11 49.91
C GLY A 27 0.21 24.66 48.48
N THR A 28 1.34 24.00 48.34
CA THR A 28 1.77 23.44 47.03
C THR A 28 0.77 22.40 46.52
N PHE A 29 0.34 21.47 47.39
CA PHE A 29 -0.67 20.49 47.01
C PHE A 29 -1.98 21.13 46.58
N LEU A 30 -2.48 22.14 47.31
CA LEU A 30 -3.70 22.88 46.98
C LEU A 30 -3.59 23.61 45.64
N VAL A 31 -2.43 24.23 45.34
CA VAL A 31 -2.18 24.86 44.03
C VAL A 31 -2.31 23.83 42.92
N PHE A 32 -1.65 22.68 43.05
CA PHE A 32 -1.74 21.62 42.03
C PHE A 32 -3.13 20.97 41.95
N ALA A 33 -3.85 20.86 43.05
CA ALA A 33 -5.24 20.42 43.05
C ALA A 33 -6.16 21.40 42.29
N ILE A 34 -5.93 22.72 42.46
CA ILE A 34 -6.64 23.76 41.69
C ILE A 34 -6.26 23.67 40.20
N ILE A 35 -4.98 23.50 39.88
CA ILE A 35 -4.53 23.31 38.49
C ILE A 35 -5.15 22.04 37.88
N ALA A 36 -5.20 20.95 38.61
CA ALA A 36 -5.85 19.71 38.18
C ALA A 36 -7.36 19.90 37.95
N TRP A 37 -8.03 20.62 38.82
CA TRP A 37 -9.44 20.97 38.67
C TRP A 37 -9.68 21.86 37.47
N LEU A 38 -8.83 22.89 37.26
CA LEU A 38 -8.89 23.79 36.12
C LEU A 38 -8.62 23.04 34.81
N ALA A 39 -7.61 22.17 34.78
CA ALA A 39 -7.32 21.28 33.67
C ALA A 39 -8.53 20.37 33.36
N HIS A 40 -9.15 19.80 34.39
CA HIS A 40 -10.39 19.07 34.28
C HIS A 40 -11.50 19.88 33.62
N PHE A 41 -11.73 21.08 34.06
CA PHE A 41 -12.77 21.97 33.54
C PHE A 41 -12.49 22.38 32.08
N LEU A 42 -11.25 22.80 31.80
CA LEU A 42 -10.83 23.22 30.45
C LEU A 42 -10.89 22.07 29.41
N LEU A 43 -10.36 20.90 29.76
CA LEU A 43 -10.40 19.72 28.90
C LEU A 43 -11.83 19.28 28.63
N ASN A 44 -12.73 19.29 29.61
CA ASN A 44 -14.15 19.02 29.41
C ASN A 44 -14.84 20.07 28.52
N ARG A 45 -14.43 21.33 28.63
CA ARG A 45 -14.95 22.40 27.77
C ARG A 45 -14.45 22.25 26.33
N VAL A 46 -13.18 21.94 26.15
CA VAL A 46 -12.56 21.65 24.83
C VAL A 46 -13.19 20.41 24.19
N ALA A 47 -13.39 19.33 24.97
CA ALA A 47 -14.07 18.13 24.50
C ALA A 47 -15.47 18.45 23.96
N ARG A 48 -16.26 19.20 24.71
CA ARG A 48 -17.62 19.61 24.30
C ARG A 48 -17.64 20.52 23.07
N ASN A 49 -16.66 21.40 22.94
CA ASN A 49 -16.57 22.30 21.78
C ASN A 49 -16.08 21.56 20.50
N LEU A 50 -15.14 20.63 20.64
CA LEU A 50 -14.67 19.77 19.55
C LEU A 50 -15.75 18.83 19.02
N THR A 51 -16.55 18.23 19.92
CA THR A 51 -17.71 17.39 19.54
C THR A 51 -18.79 18.18 18.81
N ARG A 52 -18.98 19.43 19.18
CA ARG A 52 -19.98 20.32 18.54
C ARG A 52 -19.58 20.77 17.13
N LYS A 53 -18.27 20.92 16.87
CA LYS A 53 -17.71 21.35 15.58
C LYS A 53 -17.44 20.20 14.59
N TRP A 54 -17.10 19.05 15.13
CA TRP A 54 -16.61 17.91 14.33
C TRP A 54 -17.57 16.74 14.48
N HIS A 55 -18.75 16.68 14.09
CA HIS A 55 -19.71 15.55 14.06
C HIS A 55 -19.14 14.13 14.32
N ASN A 56 -17.98 14.02 14.92
CA ASN A 56 -17.16 12.84 15.07
C ASN A 56 -16.91 12.51 16.55
N GLN A 57 -17.43 11.40 17.02
CA GLN A 57 -17.28 10.86 18.39
C GLN A 57 -15.81 10.60 18.81
N LEU A 58 -14.82 10.79 17.91
CA LEU A 58 -13.41 10.58 18.21
C LEU A 58 -12.86 11.59 19.21
N GLY A 59 -13.12 12.88 18.99
CA GLY A 59 -12.56 13.94 19.83
C GLY A 59 -12.97 13.76 21.28
N GLU A 60 -14.24 13.38 21.53
CA GLU A 60 -14.76 13.11 22.87
C GLU A 60 -14.07 11.93 23.54
N LYS A 61 -13.93 10.80 22.83
CA LYS A 61 -13.30 9.59 23.38
C LYS A 61 -11.81 9.72 23.61
N LEU A 62 -11.07 10.38 22.69
CA LEU A 62 -9.65 10.65 22.89
C LEU A 62 -9.43 11.61 24.06
N VAL A 63 -10.23 12.66 24.15
CA VAL A 63 -10.13 13.59 25.28
C VAL A 63 -10.49 12.88 26.59
N GLN A 64 -11.53 12.05 26.62
CA GLN A 64 -11.87 11.25 27.81
C GLN A 64 -10.79 10.24 28.18
N ALA A 65 -10.16 9.58 27.21
CA ALA A 65 -9.07 8.63 27.44
C ALA A 65 -7.80 9.31 27.98
N THR A 66 -7.49 10.51 27.50
CA THR A 66 -6.31 11.29 27.94
C THR A 66 -6.56 12.03 29.26
N PHE A 67 -7.80 12.36 29.51
CA PHE A 67 -8.24 13.25 30.60
C PHE A 67 -7.92 12.71 31.99
N ARG A 68 -8.36 11.48 32.30
CA ARG A 68 -8.11 10.88 33.65
C ARG A 68 -6.62 10.76 33.96
N PRO A 69 -5.77 10.23 33.06
CA PRO A 69 -4.34 10.18 33.31
C PRO A 69 -3.67 11.54 33.53
N VAL A 70 -4.06 12.56 32.75
CA VAL A 70 -3.45 13.91 32.84
C VAL A 70 -3.81 14.55 34.23
N VAL A 71 -5.07 14.46 34.66
CA VAL A 71 -5.48 14.98 35.95
C VAL A 71 -4.76 14.24 37.08
N LEU A 72 -4.64 12.91 36.98
CA LEU A 72 -3.88 12.12 37.95
C LEU A 72 -2.40 12.51 37.99
N LEU A 73 -1.75 12.70 36.82
CA LEU A 73 -0.35 13.15 36.72
C LEU A 73 -0.14 14.50 37.42
N ILE A 74 -1.06 15.47 37.22
CA ILE A 74 -0.98 16.79 37.87
C ILE A 74 -1.13 16.65 39.41
N LEU A 75 -2.09 15.87 39.84
CA LEU A 75 -2.30 15.63 41.31
C LEU A 75 -1.07 14.94 41.94
N PHE A 76 -0.57 13.90 41.29
CA PHE A 76 0.63 13.21 41.74
C PHE A 76 1.85 14.11 41.79
N LEU A 77 2.06 14.96 40.74
CA LEU A 77 3.13 15.95 40.72
C LEU A 77 3.01 16.92 41.91
N GLY A 78 1.77 17.35 42.22
CA GLY A 78 1.51 18.19 43.38
C GLY A 78 1.88 17.52 44.71
N VAL A 79 1.51 16.24 44.89
CA VAL A 79 1.91 15.48 46.10
C VAL A 79 3.42 15.30 46.16
N PHE A 80 4.08 14.95 45.01
CA PHE A 80 5.55 14.84 44.97
C PHE A 80 6.24 16.13 45.41
N LEU A 81 5.85 17.26 44.82
CA LEU A 81 6.41 18.55 45.17
C LEU A 81 6.12 18.94 46.65
N ALA A 82 4.94 18.62 47.15
CA ALA A 82 4.61 18.84 48.58
C ALA A 82 5.54 18.06 49.47
N THR A 83 5.92 16.83 49.14
CA THR A 83 6.84 16.02 49.95
C THR A 83 8.26 16.59 50.01
N THR A 84 8.65 17.44 49.03
CA THR A 84 10.00 18.04 49.00
C THR A 84 10.21 19.12 50.06
N TYR A 85 9.13 19.65 50.67
CA TYR A 85 9.19 20.66 51.72
C TYR A 85 9.28 20.05 53.14
N ILE A 86 9.08 18.75 53.28
CA ILE A 86 9.02 18.11 54.59
C ILE A 86 10.39 17.53 54.95
N SER A 87 11.10 18.14 55.89
CA SER A 87 12.46 17.77 56.33
C SER A 87 12.51 16.38 56.96
N VAL A 88 11.46 15.96 57.65
CA VAL A 88 11.36 14.60 58.24
C VAL A 88 11.51 13.49 57.21
N LEU A 89 11.18 13.78 55.95
CA LEU A 89 11.31 12.84 54.82
C LEU A 89 12.70 12.80 54.15
N ASP A 90 13.65 13.63 54.61
CA ASP A 90 14.98 13.74 53.95
C ASP A 90 15.73 12.42 53.94
N GLY A 91 15.65 11.62 54.98
CA GLY A 91 16.24 10.28 55.05
C GLY A 91 15.68 9.29 54.01
N TRP A 92 14.47 9.55 53.48
CA TRP A 92 13.75 8.72 52.54
C TRP A 92 13.68 9.31 51.12
N ARG A 93 14.31 10.47 50.86
CA ARG A 93 14.21 11.20 49.59
C ARG A 93 14.57 10.36 48.39
N VAL A 94 15.61 9.52 48.47
CA VAL A 94 16.03 8.64 47.38
C VAL A 94 14.94 7.64 47.02
N GLN A 95 14.33 6.99 48.03
CA GLN A 95 13.27 6.00 47.86
C GLN A 95 11.98 6.67 47.31
N ILE A 96 11.63 7.83 47.89
CA ILE A 96 10.47 8.62 47.47
C ILE A 96 10.61 9.05 45.99
N THR A 97 11.77 9.61 45.62
CA THR A 97 12.00 10.02 44.21
C THR A 97 12.02 8.85 43.25
N ALA A 98 12.58 7.69 43.64
CA ALA A 98 12.49 6.47 42.83
C ALA A 98 11.05 5.99 42.65
N GLY A 99 10.27 5.96 43.76
CA GLY A 99 8.84 5.61 43.70
C GLY A 99 8.03 6.54 42.81
N TRP A 100 8.30 7.85 42.87
CA TRP A 100 7.65 8.84 41.99
C TRP A 100 7.98 8.63 40.50
N ARG A 101 9.23 8.36 40.18
CA ARG A 101 9.64 8.07 38.80
C ARG A 101 8.94 6.83 38.28
N VAL A 102 8.90 5.74 39.05
CA VAL A 102 8.18 4.52 38.70
C VAL A 102 6.70 4.79 38.47
N LEU A 103 6.05 5.51 39.41
CA LEU A 103 4.63 5.85 39.29
C LEU A 103 4.34 6.73 38.10
N PHE A 104 5.21 7.71 37.81
CA PHE A 104 5.10 8.56 36.61
C PHE A 104 5.15 7.74 35.34
N VAL A 105 6.15 6.85 35.17
CA VAL A 105 6.28 5.97 34.00
C VAL A 105 5.05 5.08 33.86
N ALA A 106 4.55 4.52 34.97
CA ALA A 106 3.35 3.67 34.96
C ALA A 106 2.10 4.45 34.47
N LEU A 107 1.88 5.66 35.00
CA LEU A 107 0.75 6.51 34.61
C LEU A 107 0.83 6.94 33.14
N VAL A 108 2.02 7.32 32.66
CA VAL A 108 2.23 7.67 31.25
C VAL A 108 1.99 6.45 30.35
N ALA A 109 2.42 5.25 30.74
CA ALA A 109 2.18 4.01 29.99
C ALA A 109 0.67 3.68 29.92
N ILE A 110 -0.05 3.80 31.04
CA ILE A 110 -1.51 3.59 31.06
C ILE A 110 -2.21 4.60 30.16
N ALA A 111 -1.82 5.89 30.24
CA ALA A 111 -2.35 6.94 29.40
C ALA A 111 -2.10 6.65 27.90
N GLY A 112 -0.87 6.33 27.54
CA GLY A 112 -0.49 5.99 26.17
C GLY A 112 -1.23 4.78 25.64
N ALA A 113 -1.36 3.72 26.45
CA ALA A 113 -2.10 2.52 26.09
C ALA A 113 -3.60 2.80 25.84
N GLN A 114 -4.21 3.67 26.63
CA GLN A 114 -5.61 4.09 26.45
C GLN A 114 -5.78 4.91 25.17
N VAL A 115 -4.91 5.92 24.94
CA VAL A 115 -4.95 6.77 23.75
C VAL A 115 -4.80 5.93 22.49
N VAL A 116 -3.79 5.05 22.43
CA VAL A 116 -3.57 4.16 21.28
C VAL A 116 -4.76 3.22 21.07
N SER A 117 -5.31 2.67 22.15
CA SER A 117 -6.50 1.80 22.09
C SER A 117 -7.71 2.51 21.49
N GLU A 118 -8.04 3.72 21.96
CA GLU A 118 -9.19 4.47 21.46
C GLU A 118 -8.98 4.97 20.03
N PHE A 119 -7.76 5.39 19.69
CA PHE A 119 -7.41 5.76 18.32
C PHE A 119 -7.60 4.60 17.33
N LEU A 120 -7.09 3.40 17.65
CA LEU A 120 -7.23 2.22 16.80
C LEU A 120 -8.69 1.78 16.65
N ILE A 121 -9.50 1.83 17.72
CA ILE A 121 -10.93 1.50 17.68
C ILE A 121 -11.68 2.51 16.80
N TRP A 122 -11.37 3.80 16.94
CA TRP A 122 -11.97 4.83 16.10
C TRP A 122 -11.60 4.67 14.63
N TYR A 123 -10.32 4.49 14.33
CA TYR A 123 -9.83 4.29 12.95
C TYR A 123 -10.57 3.12 12.29
N ALA A 124 -10.76 2.01 13.00
CA ALA A 124 -11.53 0.87 12.53
C ALA A 124 -13.00 1.18 12.22
N ARG A 125 -13.61 2.09 13.00
CA ARG A 125 -15.02 2.47 12.79
C ARG A 125 -15.18 3.47 11.65
N TYR A 126 -14.24 4.40 11.52
CA TYR A 126 -14.35 5.51 10.56
C TYR A 126 -14.00 5.09 9.13
N ARG A 127 -12.94 4.28 8.95
CA ARG A 127 -12.44 3.86 7.64
C ARG A 127 -13.10 2.59 7.08
N ALA A 128 -13.88 1.85 7.85
CA ALA A 128 -14.54 0.65 7.35
C ALA A 128 -15.69 1.02 6.40
N PRO A 129 -15.60 0.70 5.10
CA PRO A 129 -16.72 0.86 4.17
C PRO A 129 -17.95 0.11 4.71
N ARG A 130 -19.15 0.66 4.50
CA ARG A 130 -20.41 0.16 5.08
C ARG A 130 -20.71 -1.34 4.90
N GLY A 131 -20.02 -2.03 3.96
CA GLY A 131 -20.15 -3.48 3.75
C GLY A 131 -19.02 -4.35 4.35
N ARG A 132 -17.88 -3.77 4.79
CA ARG A 132 -16.69 -4.49 5.27
C ARG A 132 -16.32 -4.20 6.73
N ALA A 133 -17.20 -3.58 7.49
CA ALA A 133 -16.97 -3.19 8.89
C ALA A 133 -16.61 -4.37 9.83
N ALA A 134 -17.02 -5.59 9.51
CA ALA A 134 -16.69 -6.80 10.26
C ALA A 134 -15.20 -7.20 10.11
N ILE A 135 -14.61 -6.99 8.93
CA ILE A 135 -13.20 -7.32 8.65
C ILE A 135 -12.27 -6.32 9.34
N GLY A 136 -12.59 -5.03 9.28
CA GLY A 136 -11.81 -3.98 9.95
C GLY A 136 -11.73 -4.21 11.47
N ARG A 137 -12.83 -4.59 12.12
CA ARG A 137 -12.84 -4.91 13.56
C ARG A 137 -12.01 -6.13 13.92
N LYS A 138 -11.99 -7.17 13.07
CA LYS A 138 -11.18 -8.39 13.33
C LYS A 138 -9.67 -8.10 13.29
N LEU A 139 -9.21 -7.20 12.42
CA LEU A 139 -7.79 -6.83 12.30
C LEU A 139 -7.32 -5.86 13.39
N VAL A 140 -8.19 -4.96 13.84
CA VAL A 140 -7.82 -3.96 14.86
C VAL A 140 -7.66 -4.58 16.26
N SER A 141 -8.39 -5.66 16.56
CA SER A 141 -8.26 -6.32 17.88
C SER A 141 -6.84 -6.85 18.14
N PRO A 142 -6.21 -7.63 17.28
CA PRO A 142 -4.81 -8.03 17.47
C PRO A 142 -3.84 -6.86 17.48
N LEU A 143 -3.98 -5.90 16.56
CA LEU A 143 -3.10 -4.73 16.50
C LEU A 143 -3.13 -3.93 17.81
N ARG A 144 -4.32 -3.71 18.38
CA ARG A 144 -4.49 -3.08 19.67
C ARG A 144 -3.75 -3.85 20.78
N ARG A 145 -3.91 -5.20 20.82
CA ARG A 145 -3.25 -6.04 21.85
C ARG A 145 -1.74 -5.94 21.76
N PHE A 146 -1.18 -6.04 20.55
CA PHE A 146 0.26 -5.92 20.35
C PHE A 146 0.80 -4.52 20.68
N SER A 147 0.09 -3.46 20.29
CA SER A 147 0.49 -2.09 20.63
C SER A 147 0.47 -1.85 22.15
N VAL A 148 -0.57 -2.28 22.85
CA VAL A 148 -0.69 -2.16 24.31
C VAL A 148 0.37 -2.99 25.01
N LEU A 149 0.62 -4.23 24.56
CA LEU A 149 1.69 -5.09 25.08
C LEU A 149 3.07 -4.43 24.92
N GLY A 150 3.35 -3.85 23.75
CA GLY A 150 4.60 -3.13 23.49
C GLY A 150 4.79 -1.92 24.42
N ILE A 151 3.74 -1.14 24.65
CA ILE A 151 3.78 0.01 25.58
C ILE A 151 4.10 -0.47 27.01
N TYR A 152 3.42 -1.51 27.50
CA TYR A 152 3.69 -2.02 28.83
C TYR A 152 5.05 -2.69 28.95
N LEU A 153 5.53 -3.36 27.90
CA LEU A 153 6.87 -3.93 27.86
C LEU A 153 7.95 -2.83 27.97
N LEU A 154 7.82 -1.75 27.19
CA LEU A 154 8.73 -0.61 27.27
C LEU A 154 8.68 0.08 28.65
N ALA A 155 7.47 0.28 29.16
CA ALA A 155 7.29 0.86 30.49
C ALA A 155 7.92 -0.01 31.60
N SER A 156 7.78 -1.33 31.52
CA SER A 156 8.41 -2.23 32.49
C SER A 156 9.94 -2.17 32.46
N LEU A 157 10.54 -2.06 31.27
CA LEU A 157 11.99 -1.86 31.14
C LEU A 157 12.43 -0.54 31.78
N LEU A 158 11.71 0.55 31.52
CA LEU A 158 12.00 1.86 32.13
C LEU A 158 11.83 1.82 33.66
N ILE A 159 10.84 1.11 34.17
CA ILE A 159 10.63 0.94 35.61
C ILE A 159 11.79 0.14 36.23
N LEU A 160 12.22 -0.96 35.60
CA LEU A 160 13.35 -1.76 36.08
C LEU A 160 14.66 -0.93 36.11
N ASP A 161 14.88 -0.11 35.09
CA ASP A 161 16.03 0.81 35.04
C ASP A 161 16.01 1.83 36.20
N GLN A 162 14.83 2.43 36.49
CA GLN A 162 14.66 3.34 37.63
C GLN A 162 14.92 2.67 39.01
N LEU A 163 14.77 1.36 39.07
CA LEU A 163 15.04 0.55 40.27
C LEU A 163 16.50 0.05 40.32
N ASN A 164 17.38 0.54 39.40
CA ASN A 164 18.77 0.11 39.23
C ASN A 164 18.93 -1.40 38.94
N ILE A 165 17.92 -2.03 38.34
CA ILE A 165 18.00 -3.40 37.85
C ILE A 165 18.58 -3.37 36.43
N SER A 166 19.66 -4.14 36.18
CA SER A 166 20.29 -4.19 34.86
C SER A 166 19.33 -4.71 33.80
N ILE A 167 18.98 -3.84 32.84
CA ILE A 167 18.08 -4.15 31.71
C ILE A 167 18.83 -4.64 30.48
N SER A 168 20.18 -4.61 30.45
CA SER A 168 21.00 -5.01 29.29
C SER A 168 20.71 -6.42 28.79
N PRO A 169 20.57 -7.47 29.66
CA PRO A 169 20.20 -8.80 29.19
C PRO A 169 18.81 -8.87 28.57
N LEU A 170 17.85 -8.08 29.12
CA LEU A 170 16.48 -8.02 28.60
C LEU A 170 16.43 -7.35 27.22
N ILE A 171 17.17 -6.22 27.06
CA ILE A 171 17.30 -5.54 25.76
C ILE A 171 17.97 -6.43 24.73
N ALA A 172 19.06 -7.17 25.12
CA ALA A 172 19.70 -8.12 24.21
C ALA A 172 18.73 -9.21 23.75
N GLY A 173 17.97 -9.80 24.68
CA GLY A 173 16.94 -10.82 24.35
C GLY A 173 15.83 -10.27 23.46
N LEU A 174 15.35 -9.05 23.74
CA LEU A 174 14.37 -8.36 22.91
C LEU A 174 14.91 -8.02 21.52
N GLY A 175 16.21 -7.66 21.41
CA GLY A 175 16.87 -7.43 20.15
C GLY A 175 16.87 -8.67 19.25
N ILE A 176 17.27 -9.82 19.79
CA ILE A 176 17.26 -11.11 19.06
C ILE A 176 15.80 -11.49 18.69
N GLY A 177 14.88 -11.39 19.64
CA GLY A 177 13.46 -11.63 19.40
C GLY A 177 12.87 -10.70 18.34
N GLY A 178 13.28 -9.42 18.35
CA GLY A 178 12.89 -8.41 17.35
C GLY A 178 13.34 -8.77 15.94
N ILE A 179 14.57 -9.26 15.79
CA ILE A 179 15.08 -9.75 14.48
C ILE A 179 14.24 -10.93 14.00
N ALA A 180 13.94 -11.90 14.88
CA ALA A 180 13.10 -13.03 14.51
C ALA A 180 11.70 -12.60 14.06
N VAL A 181 11.09 -11.65 14.74
CA VAL A 181 9.79 -11.08 14.36
C VAL A 181 9.89 -10.31 13.04
N ALA A 182 10.96 -9.53 12.83
CA ALA A 182 11.17 -8.79 11.58
C ALA A 182 11.28 -9.74 10.37
N LEU A 183 12.05 -10.82 10.49
CA LEU A 183 12.17 -11.86 9.46
C LEU A 183 10.82 -12.56 9.17
N ALA A 184 10.04 -12.84 10.21
CA ALA A 184 8.71 -13.45 10.05
C ALA A 184 7.71 -12.50 9.34
N LEU A 185 7.84 -11.19 9.53
CA LEU A 185 6.97 -10.18 8.91
C LEU A 185 7.48 -9.67 7.56
N GLN A 186 8.72 -10.01 7.17
CA GLN A 186 9.36 -9.54 5.94
C GLN A 186 8.47 -9.69 4.69
N PRO A 187 7.82 -10.86 4.41
CA PRO A 187 6.98 -11.00 3.22
C PRO A 187 5.74 -10.11 3.26
N THR A 188 5.22 -9.84 4.46
CA THR A 188 4.05 -8.98 4.65
C THR A 188 4.39 -7.52 4.37
N LEU A 189 5.53 -7.05 4.89
CA LEU A 189 6.05 -5.70 4.63
C LEU A 189 6.40 -5.51 3.15
N SER A 190 7.08 -6.48 2.54
CA SER A 190 7.41 -6.46 1.11
C SER A 190 6.17 -6.26 0.24
N ASN A 191 5.11 -7.03 0.49
CA ASN A 191 3.85 -6.89 -0.25
C ASN A 191 3.17 -5.53 -0.02
N PHE A 192 3.24 -4.99 1.19
CA PHE A 192 2.69 -3.67 1.52
C PHE A 192 3.42 -2.55 0.77
N PHE A 193 4.75 -2.55 0.80
CA PHE A 193 5.55 -1.54 0.11
C PHE A 193 5.42 -1.66 -1.41
N ALA A 194 5.42 -2.89 -1.95
CA ALA A 194 5.19 -3.13 -3.37
C ALA A 194 3.81 -2.61 -3.82
N GLY A 195 2.75 -2.85 -3.04
CA GLY A 195 1.43 -2.30 -3.34
C GLY A 195 1.40 -0.78 -3.32
N THR A 196 2.12 -0.15 -2.39
CA THR A 196 2.25 1.31 -2.34
C THR A 196 3.02 1.86 -3.56
N TYR A 197 4.08 1.18 -3.98
CA TYR A 197 4.86 1.51 -5.17
C TYR A 197 4.01 1.39 -6.45
N LEU A 198 3.32 0.27 -6.66
CA LEU A 198 2.48 0.05 -7.85
C LEU A 198 1.42 1.15 -8.02
N VAL A 199 0.84 1.63 -6.91
CA VAL A 199 -0.14 2.72 -6.93
C VAL A 199 0.54 4.10 -7.05
N GLY A 200 1.64 4.31 -6.34
CA GLY A 200 2.34 5.60 -6.27
C GLY A 200 2.96 6.03 -7.59
N ASP A 201 3.61 5.09 -8.29
CA ASP A 201 4.26 5.35 -9.58
C ASP A 201 3.32 5.15 -10.77
N THR A 202 2.04 4.84 -10.51
CA THR A 202 1.03 4.64 -11.56
C THR A 202 1.42 3.63 -12.64
N VAL A 203 2.21 2.62 -12.25
CA VAL A 203 2.67 1.55 -13.16
C VAL A 203 1.48 0.82 -13.77
N ILE A 204 0.47 0.58 -12.95
CA ILE A 204 -0.80 -0.03 -13.34
C ILE A 204 -1.95 0.65 -12.60
N MET A 205 -3.11 0.73 -13.24
CA MET A 205 -4.34 1.26 -12.65
C MET A 205 -5.50 0.24 -12.75
N PRO A 206 -6.49 0.31 -11.84
CA PRO A 206 -7.71 -0.45 -12.01
C PRO A 206 -8.38 -0.15 -13.36
N GLY A 207 -8.65 -1.18 -14.13
CA GLY A 207 -9.15 -1.10 -15.50
C GLY A 207 -8.12 -1.45 -16.57
N ASP A 208 -6.82 -1.30 -16.31
CA ASP A 208 -5.76 -1.63 -17.24
C ASP A 208 -5.76 -3.11 -17.62
N PHE A 209 -5.42 -3.40 -18.86
CA PHE A 209 -5.13 -4.75 -19.32
C PHE A 209 -3.63 -4.97 -19.30
N ILE A 210 -3.17 -5.91 -18.47
CA ILE A 210 -1.75 -6.24 -18.33
C ILE A 210 -1.47 -7.69 -18.70
N GLU A 211 -0.25 -7.94 -19.12
CA GLU A 211 0.31 -9.27 -19.38
C GLU A 211 1.67 -9.39 -18.69
N LEU A 212 1.85 -10.47 -17.93
CA LEU A 212 3.09 -10.80 -17.24
C LEU A 212 3.97 -11.68 -18.11
N GLU A 213 5.27 -11.72 -17.85
CA GLU A 213 6.27 -12.53 -18.54
C GLU A 213 5.92 -14.04 -18.65
N ASN A 214 5.14 -14.55 -17.69
CA ASN A 214 4.68 -15.94 -17.69
C ASN A 214 3.42 -16.18 -18.55
N GLY A 215 2.97 -15.19 -19.34
CA GLY A 215 1.79 -15.24 -20.18
C GLY A 215 0.46 -15.05 -19.44
N LEU A 216 0.47 -14.83 -18.14
CA LEU A 216 -0.73 -14.49 -17.38
C LEU A 216 -1.20 -13.08 -17.74
N ARG A 217 -2.44 -12.97 -18.22
CA ARG A 217 -2.99 -11.70 -18.68
C ARG A 217 -4.41 -11.47 -18.18
N GLY A 218 -4.76 -10.20 -17.96
CA GLY A 218 -6.09 -9.83 -17.50
C GLY A 218 -6.25 -8.36 -17.17
N TYR A 219 -7.48 -7.98 -16.85
CA TYR A 219 -7.83 -6.64 -16.40
C TYR A 219 -7.56 -6.49 -14.92
N VAL A 220 -6.91 -5.41 -14.52
CA VAL A 220 -6.71 -5.04 -13.12
C VAL A 220 -8.06 -4.65 -12.51
N VAL A 221 -8.55 -5.44 -11.55
CA VAL A 221 -9.82 -5.17 -10.86
C VAL A 221 -9.61 -4.23 -9.68
N GLU A 222 -8.61 -4.55 -8.85
CA GLU A 222 -8.22 -3.72 -7.70
C GLU A 222 -6.78 -4.02 -7.29
N ILE A 223 -6.11 -3.01 -6.76
CA ILE A 223 -4.80 -3.12 -6.13
C ILE A 223 -5.05 -3.00 -4.62
N GLY A 224 -4.95 -4.13 -3.92
CA GLY A 224 -5.10 -4.17 -2.48
C GLY A 224 -3.78 -3.89 -1.76
N TRP A 225 -3.81 -3.78 -0.44
CA TRP A 225 -2.61 -3.52 0.37
C TRP A 225 -1.55 -4.65 0.31
N ARG A 226 -1.96 -5.88 -0.01
CA ARG A 226 -1.09 -7.07 -0.07
C ARG A 226 -1.06 -7.73 -1.44
N SER A 227 -2.14 -7.64 -2.20
CA SER A 227 -2.31 -8.37 -3.45
C SER A 227 -3.16 -7.59 -4.44
N THR A 228 -2.81 -7.72 -5.71
CA THR A 228 -3.55 -7.21 -6.86
C THR A 228 -4.45 -8.32 -7.41
N ARG A 229 -5.66 -7.96 -7.82
CA ARG A 229 -6.64 -8.87 -8.42
C ARG A 229 -6.77 -8.59 -9.90
N LEU A 230 -6.60 -9.62 -10.71
CA LEU A 230 -6.80 -9.57 -12.16
C LEU A 230 -8.02 -10.41 -12.54
N ARG A 231 -8.80 -9.91 -13.48
CA ARG A 231 -9.86 -10.67 -14.13
C ARG A 231 -9.39 -11.08 -15.52
N THR A 232 -9.23 -12.38 -15.74
CA THR A 232 -8.83 -12.89 -17.06
C THR A 232 -9.94 -12.69 -18.10
N PRO A 233 -9.63 -12.78 -19.42
CA PRO A 233 -10.64 -12.75 -20.48
C PRO A 233 -11.73 -13.80 -20.32
N PHE A 234 -11.42 -14.94 -19.68
CA PHE A 234 -12.40 -16.02 -19.38
C PHE A 234 -13.17 -15.78 -18.07
N ASN A 235 -13.16 -14.55 -17.54
CA ASN A 235 -13.85 -14.15 -16.32
C ASN A 235 -13.38 -14.87 -15.03
N ASN A 236 -12.16 -15.41 -15.01
CA ASN A 236 -11.55 -15.96 -13.80
C ASN A 236 -10.85 -14.86 -13.00
N LEU A 237 -10.91 -14.96 -11.66
CA LEU A 237 -10.20 -14.07 -10.77
C LEU A 237 -8.84 -14.66 -10.40
N VAL A 238 -7.78 -13.94 -10.74
CA VAL A 238 -6.41 -14.27 -10.34
C VAL A 238 -5.96 -13.29 -9.26
N VAL A 239 -5.35 -13.80 -8.20
CA VAL A 239 -4.85 -12.99 -7.08
C VAL A 239 -3.33 -13.11 -7.04
N ILE A 240 -2.64 -12.01 -7.24
CA ILE A 240 -1.17 -11.96 -7.31
C ILE A 240 -0.65 -11.17 -6.11
N PRO A 241 0.30 -11.69 -5.31
CA PRO A 241 0.99 -10.91 -4.28
C PRO A 241 1.67 -9.69 -4.91
N ASN A 242 1.53 -8.52 -4.27
CA ASN A 242 2.07 -7.27 -4.83
C ASN A 242 3.59 -7.30 -5.02
N SER A 243 4.33 -7.94 -4.10
CA SER A 243 5.78 -8.08 -4.24
C SER A 243 6.15 -8.84 -5.52
N ARG A 244 5.40 -9.93 -5.82
CA ARG A 244 5.64 -10.71 -7.03
C ARG A 244 5.30 -9.95 -8.30
N LEU A 245 4.24 -9.13 -8.25
CA LEU A 245 3.84 -8.28 -9.38
C LEU A 245 4.84 -7.15 -9.65
N ALA A 246 5.35 -6.53 -8.58
CA ALA A 246 6.35 -5.46 -8.68
C ALA A 246 7.72 -5.96 -9.18
N ASP A 247 8.08 -7.20 -8.88
CA ASP A 247 9.33 -7.83 -9.30
C ASP A 247 9.25 -8.44 -10.72
N SER A 248 8.04 -8.56 -11.31
CA SER A 248 7.86 -9.16 -12.62
C SER A 248 7.95 -8.16 -13.76
N ILE A 249 8.42 -8.62 -14.91
CA ILE A 249 8.28 -7.86 -16.16
C ILE A 249 6.83 -7.95 -16.60
N LEU A 250 6.20 -6.81 -16.80
CA LEU A 250 4.83 -6.73 -17.26
C LEU A 250 4.69 -5.78 -18.46
N THR A 251 3.77 -6.11 -19.34
CA THR A 251 3.32 -5.24 -20.42
C THR A 251 1.96 -4.65 -20.03
N ASN A 252 1.88 -3.32 -19.94
CA ASN A 252 0.62 -2.62 -19.77
C ASN A 252 0.13 -2.17 -21.17
N TYR A 253 -0.98 -2.74 -21.61
CA TYR A 253 -1.54 -2.45 -22.94
C TYR A 253 -2.33 -1.13 -22.99
N TYR A 254 -2.52 -0.47 -21.86
CA TYR A 254 -3.21 0.83 -21.75
C TYR A 254 -2.25 1.98 -21.42
N GLY A 255 -0.97 1.67 -21.33
CA GLY A 255 0.09 2.65 -21.15
C GLY A 255 1.13 2.60 -22.26
N PRO A 256 1.64 3.75 -22.77
CA PRO A 256 1.31 5.12 -22.40
C PRO A 256 -0.03 5.63 -22.95
N SER A 257 -0.61 4.96 -23.92
CA SER A 257 -1.91 5.25 -24.54
C SER A 257 -2.66 3.94 -24.84
N MET A 258 -3.94 4.01 -25.19
CA MET A 258 -4.76 2.83 -25.49
C MET A 258 -4.58 2.30 -26.91
N GLU A 259 -4.03 3.14 -27.81
CA GLU A 259 -3.83 2.77 -29.20
C GLU A 259 -2.81 1.62 -29.30
N ILE A 260 -3.11 0.65 -30.13
CA ILE A 260 -2.29 -0.54 -30.30
C ILE A 260 -2.04 -0.83 -31.78
N GLY A 261 -0.79 -1.15 -32.09
CA GLY A 261 -0.41 -1.61 -33.44
C GLY A 261 -0.98 -3.00 -33.75
N VAL A 262 -1.52 -3.15 -34.93
CA VAL A 262 -2.01 -4.41 -35.50
C VAL A 262 -1.17 -4.76 -36.69
N MET A 263 -0.46 -5.87 -36.58
CA MET A 263 0.37 -6.36 -37.69
C MET A 263 -0.26 -7.62 -38.28
N VAL A 264 -0.36 -7.64 -39.61
CA VAL A 264 -0.73 -8.82 -40.42
C VAL A 264 0.45 -9.19 -41.29
N GLU A 265 0.91 -10.40 -41.09
CA GLU A 265 1.98 -10.99 -41.90
C GLU A 265 1.36 -11.90 -42.93
N ALA A 266 1.91 -11.84 -44.18
CA ALA A 266 1.50 -12.70 -45.28
C ALA A 266 2.66 -12.89 -46.24
N GLY A 267 2.50 -13.80 -47.21
CA GLY A 267 3.52 -14.05 -48.23
C GLY A 267 2.92 -14.16 -49.62
N VAL A 268 3.67 -13.71 -50.63
CA VAL A 268 3.28 -13.80 -52.06
C VAL A 268 4.28 -14.60 -52.83
N SER A 269 3.85 -15.12 -54.01
CA SER A 269 4.69 -15.87 -54.92
C SER A 269 5.92 -15.08 -55.36
N TYR A 270 7.03 -15.78 -55.57
CA TYR A 270 8.24 -15.20 -56.22
C TYR A 270 8.01 -14.64 -57.62
N SER A 271 6.93 -15.07 -58.28
CA SER A 271 6.51 -14.56 -59.59
C SER A 271 5.68 -13.29 -59.53
N SER A 272 5.29 -12.84 -58.33
CA SER A 272 4.47 -11.66 -58.15
C SER A 272 5.21 -10.36 -58.46
N ASP A 273 4.50 -9.38 -59.02
CA ASP A 273 5.00 -8.01 -59.12
C ASP A 273 4.89 -7.34 -57.76
N LEU A 274 6.05 -7.13 -57.14
CA LEU A 274 6.13 -6.60 -55.78
C LEU A 274 5.59 -5.17 -55.66
N VAL A 275 5.74 -4.34 -56.69
CA VAL A 275 5.22 -2.96 -56.70
C VAL A 275 3.69 -2.97 -56.74
N HIS A 276 3.12 -3.90 -57.52
CA HIS A 276 1.67 -4.10 -57.57
C HIS A 276 1.14 -4.64 -56.25
N VAL A 277 1.80 -5.61 -55.61
CA VAL A 277 1.45 -6.18 -54.32
C VAL A 277 1.39 -5.09 -53.22
N GLU A 278 2.45 -4.28 -53.12
CA GLU A 278 2.52 -3.17 -52.14
C GLU A 278 1.37 -2.20 -52.35
N ARG A 279 1.12 -1.75 -53.57
CA ARG A 279 0.04 -0.83 -53.88
C ARG A 279 -1.32 -1.38 -53.45
N VAL A 280 -1.64 -2.62 -53.83
CA VAL A 280 -2.91 -3.29 -53.52
C VAL A 280 -3.04 -3.49 -52.01
N ALA A 281 -1.99 -3.90 -51.31
CA ALA A 281 -1.97 -4.10 -49.90
C ALA A 281 -2.25 -2.79 -49.11
N MET A 282 -1.61 -1.70 -49.53
CA MET A 282 -1.82 -0.37 -48.95
C MET A 282 -3.23 0.18 -49.20
N GLU A 283 -3.78 -0.02 -50.43
CA GLU A 283 -5.18 0.34 -50.71
C GLU A 283 -6.15 -0.39 -49.79
N VAL A 284 -5.97 -1.70 -49.58
CA VAL A 284 -6.80 -2.49 -48.66
C VAL A 284 -6.66 -2.01 -47.20
N ALA A 285 -5.45 -1.72 -46.78
CA ALA A 285 -5.22 -1.23 -45.43
C ALA A 285 -5.89 0.12 -45.18
N GLN A 286 -5.82 1.01 -46.19
CA GLN A 286 -6.51 2.32 -46.10
C GLN A 286 -8.04 2.17 -46.09
N GLU A 287 -8.60 1.26 -46.94
CA GLU A 287 -10.04 0.94 -46.90
C GLU A 287 -10.50 0.44 -45.53
N VAL A 288 -9.67 -0.41 -44.89
CA VAL A 288 -9.97 -0.93 -43.55
C VAL A 288 -9.94 0.21 -42.52
N ILE A 289 -8.98 1.11 -42.54
CA ILE A 289 -8.91 2.26 -41.63
C ILE A 289 -10.14 3.16 -41.79
N GLU A 290 -10.62 3.36 -43.02
CA GLU A 290 -11.79 4.21 -43.25
C GLU A 290 -13.10 3.56 -42.80
N MET A 291 -13.24 2.24 -43.01
CA MET A 291 -14.47 1.50 -42.76
C MET A 291 -14.65 1.04 -41.33
N VAL A 292 -13.57 0.73 -40.60
CA VAL A 292 -13.63 0.23 -39.23
C VAL A 292 -13.67 1.44 -38.28
N PRO A 293 -14.75 1.59 -37.52
CA PRO A 293 -14.88 2.75 -36.62
C PRO A 293 -13.80 2.85 -35.56
N GLU A 294 -13.29 1.70 -35.15
CA GLU A 294 -12.26 1.55 -34.10
C GLU A 294 -10.81 1.65 -34.64
N ALA A 295 -10.64 1.98 -35.91
CA ALA A 295 -9.33 2.26 -36.46
C ALA A 295 -8.87 3.67 -36.09
N ASP A 296 -7.58 3.82 -35.79
CA ASP A 296 -6.99 5.15 -35.66
C ASP A 296 -6.78 5.75 -37.06
N LYS A 297 -7.58 6.76 -37.38
CA LYS A 297 -7.58 7.46 -38.66
C LYS A 297 -6.44 8.49 -38.84
N GLN A 298 -5.73 8.76 -37.73
CA GLN A 298 -4.66 9.75 -37.73
C GLN A 298 -3.33 9.15 -38.22
N ASN A 299 -3.15 7.84 -38.05
CA ASN A 299 -1.95 7.13 -38.43
C ASN A 299 -2.15 6.37 -39.76
N PRO A 300 -1.38 6.68 -40.80
CA PRO A 300 -1.44 5.94 -42.06
C PRO A 300 -0.96 4.51 -41.89
N PRO A 301 -1.41 3.57 -42.76
CA PRO A 301 -0.89 2.21 -42.76
C PRO A 301 0.56 2.17 -43.17
N TRP A 302 1.30 1.18 -42.70
CA TRP A 302 2.67 0.92 -43.09
C TRP A 302 2.77 -0.46 -43.70
N PHE A 303 3.67 -0.61 -44.70
CA PHE A 303 3.94 -1.84 -45.40
C PHE A 303 5.46 -2.07 -45.47
N GLY A 304 5.87 -3.33 -45.42
CA GLY A 304 7.25 -3.69 -45.62
C GLY A 304 7.41 -5.14 -46.02
N TYR A 305 8.34 -5.41 -46.96
CA TYR A 305 8.83 -6.74 -47.20
C TYR A 305 9.81 -7.14 -46.10
N GLU A 306 9.70 -8.37 -45.60
CA GLU A 306 10.52 -8.83 -44.48
C GLU A 306 11.69 -9.67 -44.95
N LYS A 307 11.42 -10.71 -45.74
CA LYS A 307 12.46 -11.63 -46.22
C LYS A 307 11.99 -12.43 -47.44
N PHE A 308 12.97 -13.04 -48.11
CA PHE A 308 12.75 -14.14 -49.08
C PHE A 308 12.60 -15.44 -48.25
N GLY A 309 11.39 -15.96 -48.15
CA GLY A 309 11.07 -17.20 -47.45
C GLY A 309 11.27 -18.44 -48.31
N ASP A 310 11.00 -19.62 -47.78
CA ASP A 310 11.20 -20.90 -48.47
C ASP A 310 10.35 -21.07 -49.75
N SER A 311 9.16 -20.46 -49.76
CA SER A 311 8.21 -20.56 -50.88
C SER A 311 7.55 -19.24 -51.23
N ASN A 312 7.77 -18.18 -50.47
CA ASN A 312 7.14 -16.88 -50.60
C ASN A 312 8.13 -15.76 -50.40
N ILE A 313 7.74 -14.55 -50.83
CA ILE A 313 8.32 -13.30 -50.37
C ILE A 313 7.40 -12.83 -49.25
N ASP A 314 7.90 -12.83 -48.01
CA ASP A 314 7.12 -12.47 -46.82
C ASP A 314 7.07 -10.95 -46.69
N PHE A 315 5.89 -10.45 -46.31
CA PHE A 315 5.63 -9.03 -46.06
C PHE A 315 4.73 -8.85 -44.86
N TRP A 316 4.70 -7.65 -44.30
CA TRP A 316 3.81 -7.25 -43.24
C TRP A 316 3.08 -5.95 -43.58
N ILE A 317 1.88 -5.84 -43.04
CA ILE A 317 1.09 -4.60 -43.03
C ILE A 317 0.83 -4.24 -41.60
N TRP A 318 1.09 -2.99 -41.24
CA TRP A 318 0.83 -2.44 -39.93
C TRP A 318 -0.24 -1.37 -40.04
N VAL A 319 -1.22 -1.42 -39.10
CA VAL A 319 -2.30 -0.46 -38.91
C VAL A 319 -2.50 -0.23 -37.41
N GLN A 320 -3.13 0.87 -37.01
CA GLN A 320 -3.34 1.20 -35.61
C GLN A 320 -4.81 1.12 -35.23
N ALA A 321 -5.11 0.38 -34.16
CA ALA A 321 -6.42 0.31 -33.55
C ALA A 321 -6.50 1.23 -32.33
N THR A 322 -7.68 1.75 -32.02
CA THR A 322 -7.92 2.66 -30.87
C THR A 322 -7.77 1.97 -29.51
N ASP A 323 -7.93 0.66 -29.46
CA ASP A 323 -7.78 -0.12 -28.25
C ASP A 323 -7.51 -1.61 -28.56
N ARG A 324 -7.15 -2.35 -27.48
CA ARG A 324 -6.82 -3.79 -27.61
C ARG A 324 -7.98 -4.66 -28.07
N VAL A 325 -9.22 -4.39 -27.66
CA VAL A 325 -10.37 -5.24 -28.02
C VAL A 325 -10.66 -5.07 -29.50
N SER A 326 -10.64 -3.84 -29.96
CA SER A 326 -10.84 -3.44 -31.36
C SER A 326 -9.77 -4.02 -32.28
N SER A 327 -8.54 -4.18 -31.79
CA SER A 327 -7.42 -4.73 -32.56
C SER A 327 -7.70 -6.14 -33.13
N PHE A 328 -8.44 -6.98 -32.41
CA PHE A 328 -8.79 -8.33 -32.88
C PHE A 328 -9.75 -8.30 -34.06
N GLY A 329 -10.78 -7.43 -33.98
CA GLY A 329 -11.73 -7.21 -35.09
C GLY A 329 -11.05 -6.64 -36.30
N MET A 330 -10.23 -5.63 -36.11
CA MET A 330 -9.46 -4.96 -37.16
C MET A 330 -8.48 -5.92 -37.86
N LYS A 331 -7.73 -6.74 -37.14
CA LYS A 331 -6.86 -7.78 -37.69
C LYS A 331 -7.65 -8.75 -38.57
N THR A 332 -8.79 -9.20 -38.08
CA THR A 332 -9.66 -10.14 -38.80
C THR A 332 -10.19 -9.53 -40.11
N GLU A 333 -10.64 -8.28 -40.06
CA GLU A 333 -11.17 -7.60 -41.22
C GLU A 333 -10.09 -7.31 -42.28
N LEU A 334 -8.91 -6.90 -41.82
CA LEU A 334 -7.77 -6.69 -42.71
C LEU A 334 -7.36 -7.99 -43.45
N MET A 335 -7.29 -9.11 -42.71
CA MET A 335 -6.97 -10.41 -43.33
C MET A 335 -8.02 -10.83 -44.37
N LYS A 336 -9.31 -10.69 -44.07
CA LYS A 336 -10.38 -11.06 -45.02
C LYS A 336 -10.35 -10.23 -46.28
N ARG A 337 -10.17 -8.92 -46.17
CA ARG A 337 -10.15 -8.01 -47.29
C ARG A 337 -8.89 -8.20 -48.12
N LEU A 338 -7.76 -8.36 -47.46
CA LEU A 338 -6.50 -8.63 -48.14
C LEU A 338 -6.59 -9.92 -48.97
N HIS A 339 -7.08 -11.01 -48.40
CA HIS A 339 -7.29 -12.28 -49.10
C HIS A 339 -8.23 -12.12 -50.29
N SER A 340 -9.39 -11.49 -50.11
CA SER A 340 -10.37 -11.29 -51.20
C SER A 340 -9.84 -10.39 -52.33
N ARG A 341 -9.10 -9.32 -51.95
CA ARG A 341 -8.53 -8.41 -52.94
C ARG A 341 -7.39 -9.06 -53.72
N PHE A 342 -6.49 -9.78 -53.06
CA PHE A 342 -5.41 -10.53 -53.71
C PHE A 342 -5.94 -11.54 -54.70
N GLN A 343 -6.99 -12.26 -54.35
CA GLN A 343 -7.63 -13.21 -55.28
C GLN A 343 -8.21 -12.50 -56.51
N LYS A 344 -8.80 -11.31 -56.38
CA LYS A 344 -9.33 -10.53 -57.52
C LYS A 344 -8.25 -9.95 -58.42
N GLU A 345 -7.13 -9.56 -57.84
CA GLU A 345 -5.99 -8.98 -58.55
C GLU A 345 -5.02 -10.04 -59.10
N GLY A 346 -5.30 -11.34 -58.88
CA GLY A 346 -4.44 -12.43 -59.34
C GLY A 346 -3.11 -12.53 -58.61
N ILE A 347 -3.03 -11.94 -57.39
CA ILE A 347 -1.86 -12.06 -56.52
C ILE A 347 -1.92 -13.41 -55.82
N GLU A 348 -0.94 -14.25 -56.07
CA GLU A 348 -0.90 -15.61 -55.57
C GLU A 348 -0.27 -15.68 -54.20
N ILE A 349 -1.03 -16.28 -53.25
CA ILE A 349 -0.53 -16.69 -51.90
C ILE A 349 -0.17 -18.18 -52.04
N ASN A 350 1.11 -18.49 -52.05
CA ASN A 350 1.58 -19.85 -52.30
C ASN A 350 1.24 -20.81 -51.15
N TYR A 351 0.95 -22.05 -51.56
CA TYR A 351 1.16 -23.21 -50.68
C TYR A 351 2.66 -23.54 -50.57
N PRO A 352 3.10 -24.38 -49.67
CA PRO A 352 4.48 -24.85 -49.65
C PRO A 352 4.85 -25.48 -51.01
N VAL A 353 5.80 -24.89 -51.71
CA VAL A 353 6.24 -25.33 -53.04
C VAL A 353 7.48 -26.21 -52.91
N ARG A 354 7.51 -27.31 -53.65
CA ARG A 354 8.68 -28.18 -53.78
C ARG A 354 9.03 -28.37 -55.23
N HIS A 355 10.26 -28.02 -55.62
CA HIS A 355 10.77 -28.29 -56.94
C HIS A 355 11.34 -29.70 -56.98
N ILE A 356 10.69 -30.62 -57.72
CA ILE A 356 11.13 -32.00 -57.87
C ILE A 356 11.93 -32.09 -59.18
N ILE A 357 13.20 -32.39 -59.05
CA ILE A 357 14.06 -32.66 -60.22
C ILE A 357 14.03 -34.18 -60.50
N LEU A 358 13.42 -34.58 -61.59
CA LEU A 358 13.42 -35.96 -62.01
C LEU A 358 14.73 -36.23 -62.83
N PRO A 359 15.40 -37.37 -62.64
CA PRO A 359 16.56 -37.74 -63.45
C PRO A 359 16.14 -37.92 -64.92
N SER A 360 16.89 -37.28 -65.81
CA SER A 360 16.71 -37.44 -67.25
C SER A 360 17.34 -38.77 -67.72
N GLY A 361 16.51 -39.84 -67.79
CA GLY A 361 16.99 -41.15 -68.25
C GLY A 361 15.85 -42.16 -68.39
N GLU A 362 16.11 -43.32 -69.06
CA GLU A 362 15.14 -44.37 -69.34
C GLU A 362 14.45 -45.02 -68.09
N ASP A 363 14.86 -44.67 -66.92
CA ASP A 363 14.30 -45.17 -65.65
C ASP A 363 13.32 -44.14 -64.92
N SER A 364 12.70 -43.26 -65.67
CA SER A 364 11.70 -42.34 -65.08
C SER A 364 10.50 -43.15 -64.60
N PRO A 365 10.19 -43.10 -63.25
CA PRO A 365 9.01 -43.78 -62.76
C PRO A 365 7.73 -43.18 -63.37
N THR A 366 6.92 -44.06 -64.00
CA THR A 366 5.59 -43.70 -64.52
C THR A 366 4.75 -43.22 -63.35
N ILE A 367 4.41 -41.92 -63.32
CA ILE A 367 3.49 -41.33 -62.32
C ILE A 367 2.09 -41.90 -62.64
N PRO A 368 1.44 -42.60 -61.70
CA PRO A 368 0.06 -43.08 -61.93
C PRO A 368 -0.86 -41.87 -62.09
N THR A 369 -1.55 -41.77 -63.21
CA THR A 369 -2.68 -40.86 -63.37
C THR A 369 -3.77 -41.29 -62.43
N LEU A 370 -4.04 -40.49 -61.39
CA LEU A 370 -5.23 -40.66 -60.60
C LEU A 370 -6.44 -40.25 -61.45
N GLU A 371 -7.26 -41.26 -61.84
CA GLU A 371 -8.61 -41.02 -62.38
C GLU A 371 -9.58 -40.55 -61.29
#